data_214bd8ece19c7ecf27ec859a2430d7f7
#
_entry.id   214bd8ece19c7ecf27ec859a2430d7f7
#
_cell.length_a   1.000
_cell.length_b   1.000
_cell.length_c   1.000
_cell.angle_alpha   90.00
_cell.angle_beta   90.00
_cell.angle_gamma   90.00
#
_symmetry.space_group_name_H-M   'P 1'
#
loop_
_entity.id
_entity.type
_entity.pdbx_description
1 polymer ?
#
loop_
_entity_poly.entity_id
_entity_poly.type
_entity_poly.pdbx_seq_one_letter_code
_entity_poly.pdbx_strand_id
1 'polypeptide(L)'
;MSIADRILRVKSSLPGQVELVAVSKTYPAQRIMEAYEAGQRIFGENRPQEMAQKYEELPKDIEWHLIGHLQTNKVKMVVPFVAMIHSLDSVRLAEAIQKAAAAAGRTIDVLLEIHVADEESKSGWEWAELQEYVRSGAFARLPNLRVRGVMGVATNTGDEQVIRRDFAALQRYKSELSPYFGPEFV
;
A
#
# COMPACT_ATOMS: atom_id res chain seq x y z
N MET A 1 8.30 -21.95 17.54
CA MET A 1 8.90 -21.13 16.47
C MET A 1 8.66 -19.67 16.83
N SER A 2 9.70 -18.90 17.05
CA SER A 2 9.64 -17.47 17.41
C SER A 2 9.12 -16.62 16.23
N ILE A 3 8.82 -15.33 16.47
CA ILE A 3 8.53 -14.37 15.39
C ILE A 3 9.75 -14.23 14.49
N ALA A 4 10.95 -14.13 15.07
CA ALA A 4 12.20 -14.06 14.32
C ALA A 4 12.36 -15.21 13.33
N ASP A 5 12.17 -16.47 13.79
CA ASP A 5 12.28 -17.65 12.92
C ASP A 5 11.28 -17.61 11.75
N ARG A 6 10.05 -17.15 12.00
CA ARG A 6 9.03 -17.03 10.96
C ARG A 6 9.37 -15.97 9.92
N ILE A 7 9.84 -14.81 10.37
CA ILE A 7 10.27 -13.72 9.47
C ILE A 7 11.42 -14.19 8.59
N LEU A 8 12.46 -14.79 9.20
CA LEU A 8 13.62 -15.30 8.46
C LEU A 8 13.20 -16.35 7.42
N ARG A 9 12.33 -17.28 7.82
CA ARG A 9 11.80 -18.32 6.92
C ARG A 9 11.05 -17.73 5.74
N VAL A 10 10.17 -16.74 5.97
CA VAL A 10 9.43 -16.09 4.88
C VAL A 10 10.38 -15.33 3.98
N LYS A 11 11.26 -14.50 4.54
CA LYS A 11 12.25 -13.73 3.75
C LYS A 11 13.14 -14.64 2.89
N SER A 12 13.59 -15.78 3.42
CA SER A 12 14.42 -16.72 2.66
C SER A 12 13.68 -17.44 1.53
N SER A 13 12.34 -17.47 1.56
CA SER A 13 11.51 -18.06 0.50
C SER A 13 11.10 -17.07 -0.59
N LEU A 14 11.33 -15.77 -0.39
CA LEU A 14 10.98 -14.73 -1.34
C LEU A 14 12.13 -14.50 -2.34
N PRO A 15 11.82 -14.20 -3.62
CA PRO A 15 12.82 -13.70 -4.55
C PRO A 15 13.51 -12.43 -4.02
N GLY A 16 14.80 -12.25 -4.33
CA GLY A 16 15.60 -11.16 -3.73
C GLY A 16 15.12 -9.74 -4.00
N GLN A 17 14.29 -9.54 -5.02
CA GLN A 17 13.67 -8.24 -5.33
C GLN A 17 12.33 -8.01 -4.64
N VAL A 18 11.83 -8.98 -3.86
CA VAL A 18 10.53 -8.89 -3.16
C VAL A 18 10.75 -8.46 -1.72
N GLU A 19 10.09 -7.40 -1.32
CA GLU A 19 10.09 -6.93 0.06
C GLU A 19 8.93 -7.49 0.87
N LEU A 20 9.21 -7.88 2.10
CA LEU A 20 8.19 -8.35 3.03
C LEU A 20 7.62 -7.18 3.83
N VAL A 21 6.34 -6.91 3.65
CA VAL A 21 5.57 -6.05 4.56
C VAL A 21 4.95 -6.93 5.65
N ALA A 22 5.42 -6.78 6.88
CA ALA A 22 4.87 -7.52 8.02
C ALA A 22 3.55 -6.87 8.48
N VAL A 23 2.43 -7.54 8.20
CA VAL A 23 1.11 -7.04 8.61
C VAL A 23 0.95 -7.15 10.12
N SER A 24 0.86 -6.00 10.78
CA SER A 24 0.87 -5.87 12.25
C SER A 24 -0.47 -5.37 12.84
N LYS A 25 -1.51 -5.22 12.00
CA LYS A 25 -2.85 -4.84 12.46
C LYS A 25 -3.32 -5.75 13.60
N THR A 26 -3.94 -5.16 14.61
CA THR A 26 -4.46 -5.83 15.81
C THR A 26 -3.42 -6.42 16.77
N TYR A 27 -2.14 -6.41 16.41
CA TYR A 27 -1.07 -6.83 17.32
C TYR A 27 -0.55 -5.66 18.17
N PRO A 28 -0.26 -5.90 19.45
CA PRO A 28 0.30 -4.87 20.33
C PRO A 28 1.74 -4.52 19.93
N ALA A 29 2.21 -3.32 20.34
CA ALA A 29 3.54 -2.80 20.05
C ALA A 29 4.67 -3.78 20.45
N GLN A 30 4.51 -4.52 21.54
CA GLN A 30 5.49 -5.50 21.98
C GLN A 30 5.77 -6.58 20.92
N ARG A 31 4.72 -7.06 20.23
CA ARG A 31 4.88 -8.07 19.16
C ARG A 31 5.57 -7.51 17.93
N ILE A 32 5.38 -6.21 17.68
CA ILE A 32 6.07 -5.51 16.60
C ILE A 32 7.55 -5.37 16.96
N MET A 33 7.87 -5.07 18.21
CA MET A 33 9.26 -5.00 18.68
C MET A 33 10.00 -6.33 18.51
N GLU A 34 9.38 -7.49 18.81
CA GLU A 34 9.99 -8.80 18.54
C GLU A 34 10.37 -8.97 17.05
N ALA A 35 9.53 -8.50 16.14
CA ALA A 35 9.80 -8.52 14.70
C ALA A 35 10.88 -7.49 14.30
N TYR A 36 10.84 -6.31 14.90
CA TYR A 36 11.83 -5.25 14.69
C TYR A 36 13.23 -5.67 15.12
N GLU A 37 13.36 -6.30 16.28
CA GLU A 37 14.62 -6.85 16.79
C GLU A 37 15.17 -7.97 15.90
N ALA A 38 14.29 -8.70 15.20
CA ALA A 38 14.66 -9.66 14.17
C ALA A 38 15.04 -9.03 12.81
N GLY A 39 15.14 -7.69 12.74
CA GLY A 39 15.55 -6.96 11.53
C GLY A 39 14.42 -6.61 10.57
N GLN A 40 13.13 -6.78 10.96
CA GLN A 40 12.01 -6.27 10.16
C GLN A 40 11.89 -4.76 10.35
N ARG A 41 11.69 -4.02 9.23
CA ARG A 41 11.52 -2.56 9.25
C ARG A 41 10.22 -2.10 8.63
N ILE A 42 9.66 -2.82 7.68
CA ILE A 42 8.44 -2.47 6.96
C ILE A 42 7.25 -3.17 7.61
N PHE A 43 6.29 -2.37 8.11
CA PHE A 43 5.10 -2.89 8.78
C PHE A 43 3.82 -2.33 8.14
N GLY A 44 2.80 -3.20 8.03
CA GLY A 44 1.53 -2.86 7.41
C GLY A 44 0.39 -2.73 8.41
N GLU A 45 -0.32 -1.61 8.36
CA GLU A 45 -1.49 -1.33 9.18
C GLU A 45 -2.73 -1.03 8.32
N ASN A 46 -3.90 -1.44 8.84
CA ASN A 46 -5.16 -1.16 8.16
C ASN A 46 -5.81 0.15 8.62
N ARG A 47 -5.60 0.53 9.89
CA ARG A 47 -6.31 1.63 10.52
C ARG A 47 -5.38 2.80 10.81
N PRO A 48 -5.65 4.00 10.25
CA PRO A 48 -4.83 5.19 10.48
C PRO A 48 -4.60 5.53 11.97
N GLN A 49 -5.62 5.34 12.81
CA GLN A 49 -5.53 5.61 14.25
C GLN A 49 -4.58 4.64 14.96
N GLU A 50 -4.69 3.33 14.66
CA GLU A 50 -3.82 2.31 15.22
C GLU A 50 -2.37 2.54 14.78
N MET A 51 -2.16 2.88 13.50
CA MET A 51 -0.86 3.18 12.95
C MET A 51 -0.21 4.41 13.61
N ALA A 52 -0.98 5.49 13.81
CA ALA A 52 -0.49 6.70 14.47
C ALA A 52 -0.10 6.44 15.93
N GLN A 53 -0.91 5.68 16.68
CA GLN A 53 -0.57 5.30 18.05
C GLN A 53 0.74 4.49 18.09
N LYS A 54 0.87 3.48 17.24
CA LYS A 54 2.09 2.65 17.16
C LYS A 54 3.32 3.44 16.73
N TYR A 55 3.15 4.41 15.82
CA TYR A 55 4.22 5.31 15.45
C TYR A 55 4.77 6.10 16.64
N GLU A 56 3.91 6.55 17.57
CA GLU A 56 4.37 7.26 18.77
C GLU A 56 5.13 6.37 19.75
N GLU A 57 4.74 5.10 19.86
CA GLU A 57 5.29 4.15 20.85
C GLU A 57 6.56 3.43 20.38
N LEU A 58 6.78 3.32 19.05
CA LEU A 58 7.77 2.45 18.45
C LEU A 58 8.93 3.24 17.79
N PRO A 59 10.06 2.57 17.44
CA PRO A 59 11.19 3.21 16.78
C PRO A 59 10.80 3.97 15.51
N LYS A 60 11.40 5.14 15.30
CA LYS A 60 11.05 6.07 14.22
C LYS A 60 11.66 5.68 12.86
N ASP A 61 12.53 4.68 12.81
CA ASP A 61 13.06 4.07 11.59
C ASP A 61 12.18 2.91 11.06
N ILE A 62 11.01 2.69 11.66
CA ILE A 62 10.00 1.81 11.09
C ILE A 62 9.35 2.50 9.89
N GLU A 63 9.34 1.79 8.77
CA GLU A 63 8.65 2.18 7.54
C GLU A 63 7.19 1.71 7.61
N TRP A 64 6.30 2.65 7.87
CA TRP A 64 4.87 2.36 8.01
C TRP A 64 4.17 2.37 6.66
N HIS A 65 3.57 1.25 6.29
CA HIS A 65 2.72 1.09 5.12
C HIS A 65 1.25 1.03 5.52
N LEU A 66 0.44 1.96 5.00
CA LEU A 66 -1.00 1.89 5.17
C LEU A 66 -1.57 1.00 4.06
N ILE A 67 -2.08 -0.17 4.44
CA ILE A 67 -2.55 -1.22 3.51
C ILE A 67 -4.08 -1.39 3.50
N GLY A 68 -4.79 -0.74 4.41
CA GLY A 68 -6.26 -0.73 4.47
C GLY A 68 -6.85 0.55 3.91
N HIS A 69 -8.17 0.54 3.68
CA HIS A 69 -8.90 1.69 3.13
C HIS A 69 -8.67 2.97 3.93
N LEU A 70 -8.32 4.05 3.23
CA LEU A 70 -8.03 5.36 3.80
C LEU A 70 -9.14 6.36 3.50
N GLN A 71 -9.90 6.72 4.52
CA GLN A 71 -10.87 7.82 4.41
C GLN A 71 -10.14 9.18 4.28
N THR A 72 -10.64 10.07 3.43
CA THR A 72 -10.03 11.37 3.15
C THR A 72 -9.84 12.24 4.39
N ASN A 73 -10.76 12.16 5.36
CA ASN A 73 -10.66 12.90 6.64
C ASN A 73 -9.56 12.38 7.58
N LYS A 74 -8.99 11.21 7.31
CA LYS A 74 -7.91 10.59 8.09
C LYS A 74 -6.52 10.78 7.46
N VAL A 75 -6.44 11.26 6.23
CA VAL A 75 -5.18 11.45 5.49
C VAL A 75 -4.15 12.26 6.29
N LYS A 76 -4.58 13.37 6.90
CA LYS A 76 -3.69 14.24 7.70
C LYS A 76 -3.05 13.54 8.91
N MET A 77 -3.66 12.47 9.40
CA MET A 77 -3.16 11.71 10.54
C MET A 77 -1.91 10.90 10.19
N VAL A 78 -1.82 10.38 8.98
CA VAL A 78 -0.76 9.45 8.55
C VAL A 78 0.32 10.11 7.70
N VAL A 79 -0.02 11.11 6.89
CA VAL A 79 0.91 11.80 6.00
C VAL A 79 2.19 12.29 6.68
N PRO A 80 2.21 12.75 7.94
CA PRO A 80 3.45 13.17 8.58
C PRO A 80 4.54 12.09 8.67
N PHE A 81 4.20 10.81 8.69
CA PHE A 81 5.17 9.73 8.93
C PHE A 81 5.02 8.49 8.03
N VAL A 82 3.88 8.31 7.34
CA VAL A 82 3.69 7.15 6.47
C VAL A 82 4.77 7.08 5.39
N ALA A 83 5.31 5.87 5.15
CA ALA A 83 6.25 5.62 4.07
C ALA A 83 5.51 5.37 2.75
N MET A 84 4.45 4.54 2.77
CA MET A 84 3.68 4.22 1.57
C MET A 84 2.19 4.00 1.89
N ILE A 85 1.33 4.45 0.99
CA ILE A 85 -0.12 4.17 1.03
C ILE A 85 -0.45 3.22 -0.12
N HIS A 86 -0.90 2.01 0.20
CA HIS A 86 -1.23 0.99 -0.80
C HIS A 86 -2.65 1.13 -1.36
N SER A 87 -3.50 1.87 -0.70
CA SER A 87 -4.95 1.92 -0.90
C SER A 87 -5.42 3.19 -1.60
N LEU A 88 -4.68 3.68 -2.60
CA LEU A 88 -5.14 4.81 -3.41
C LEU A 88 -6.20 4.33 -4.41
N ASP A 89 -7.47 4.53 -4.05
CA ASP A 89 -8.64 3.97 -4.72
C ASP A 89 -9.52 4.98 -5.49
N SER A 90 -9.19 6.28 -5.46
CA SER A 90 -10.05 7.31 -6.05
C SER A 90 -9.34 8.65 -6.28
N VAL A 91 -9.87 9.44 -7.22
CA VAL A 91 -9.44 10.84 -7.46
C VAL A 91 -9.51 11.66 -6.18
N ARG A 92 -10.62 11.54 -5.46
CA ARG A 92 -10.86 12.27 -4.23
C ARG A 92 -9.79 11.99 -3.17
N LEU A 93 -9.36 10.74 -3.06
CA LEU A 93 -8.29 10.36 -2.12
C LEU A 93 -6.94 10.88 -2.61
N ALA A 94 -6.63 10.78 -3.91
CA ALA A 94 -5.41 11.33 -4.50
C ALA A 94 -5.25 12.82 -4.20
N GLU A 95 -6.29 13.61 -4.43
CA GLU A 95 -6.30 15.06 -4.14
C GLU A 95 -6.14 15.36 -2.64
N ALA A 96 -6.77 14.55 -1.78
CA ALA A 96 -6.64 14.71 -0.33
C ALA A 96 -5.22 14.43 0.16
N ILE A 97 -4.57 13.36 -0.37
CA ILE A 97 -3.17 13.04 -0.07
C ILE A 97 -2.26 14.14 -0.60
N GLN A 98 -2.42 14.57 -1.85
CA GLN A 98 -1.66 15.66 -2.47
C GLN A 98 -1.68 16.91 -1.59
N LYS A 99 -2.88 17.34 -1.17
CA LYS A 99 -3.06 18.53 -0.34
C LYS A 99 -2.35 18.40 1.01
N ALA A 100 -2.46 17.25 1.66
CA ALA A 100 -1.85 17.00 2.95
C ALA A 100 -0.32 16.87 2.84
N ALA A 101 0.17 16.19 1.81
CA ALA A 101 1.59 15.98 1.53
C ALA A 101 2.28 17.31 1.21
N ALA A 102 1.68 18.16 0.36
CA ALA A 102 2.18 19.48 0.07
C ALA A 102 2.28 20.35 1.34
N ALA A 103 1.26 20.34 2.17
CA ALA A 103 1.26 21.07 3.44
C ALA A 103 2.32 20.56 4.44
N ALA A 104 2.68 19.27 4.38
CA ALA A 104 3.72 18.65 5.20
C ALA A 104 5.13 18.73 4.57
N GLY A 105 5.28 19.30 3.37
CA GLY A 105 6.55 19.34 2.63
C GLY A 105 7.08 17.94 2.27
N ARG A 106 6.18 16.96 2.05
CA ARG A 106 6.54 15.57 1.75
C ARG A 106 6.08 15.16 0.36
N THR A 107 6.70 14.13 -0.17
CA THR A 107 6.20 13.33 -1.28
C THR A 107 5.85 11.94 -0.73
N ILE A 108 4.66 11.45 -1.03
CA ILE A 108 4.15 10.18 -0.51
C ILE A 108 4.13 9.13 -1.62
N ASP A 109 4.75 7.99 -1.35
CA ASP A 109 4.68 6.81 -2.21
C ASP A 109 3.29 6.19 -2.12
N VAL A 110 2.70 5.88 -3.27
CA VAL A 110 1.35 5.30 -3.34
C VAL A 110 1.30 4.12 -4.33
N LEU A 111 0.46 3.14 -4.03
CA LEU A 111 0.03 2.13 -5.00
C LEU A 111 -1.42 2.43 -5.41
N LEU A 112 -1.71 2.22 -6.69
CA LEU A 112 -3.08 2.31 -7.20
C LEU A 112 -3.82 1.02 -6.85
N GLU A 113 -4.77 1.10 -5.92
CA GLU A 113 -5.62 -0.05 -5.57
C GLU A 113 -6.66 -0.25 -6.67
N ILE A 114 -6.59 -1.37 -7.38
CA ILE A 114 -7.50 -1.71 -8.48
C ILE A 114 -8.43 -2.83 -8.04
N HIS A 115 -9.71 -2.66 -8.32
CA HIS A 115 -10.73 -3.68 -8.08
C HIS A 115 -10.54 -4.83 -9.07
N VAL A 116 -10.11 -5.99 -8.59
CA VAL A 116 -9.88 -7.21 -9.40
C VAL A 116 -10.70 -8.40 -8.92
N ALA A 117 -11.31 -8.31 -7.75
CA ALA A 117 -12.09 -9.36 -7.12
C ALA A 117 -13.52 -9.42 -7.66
N ASP A 118 -14.15 -10.59 -7.52
CA ASP A 118 -15.55 -10.78 -7.88
C ASP A 118 -16.53 -10.11 -6.89
N GLU A 119 -16.07 -9.79 -5.65
CA GLU A 119 -16.93 -9.15 -4.65
C GLU A 119 -17.01 -7.63 -4.87
N GLU A 120 -18.18 -7.13 -5.17
CA GLU A 120 -18.48 -5.68 -5.36
C GLU A 120 -18.20 -4.82 -4.09
N SER A 121 -18.15 -5.46 -2.92
CA SER A 121 -17.91 -4.76 -1.65
C SER A 121 -16.45 -4.37 -1.40
N LYS A 122 -15.51 -4.81 -2.26
CA LYS A 122 -14.09 -4.47 -2.14
C LYS A 122 -13.80 -3.09 -2.72
N SER A 123 -12.88 -2.36 -2.08
CA SER A 123 -12.36 -1.08 -2.55
C SER A 123 -11.47 -1.26 -3.78
N GLY A 124 -11.21 -0.16 -4.43
CA GLY A 124 -10.32 -0.08 -5.58
C GLY A 124 -10.92 0.71 -6.73
N TRP A 125 -10.05 1.22 -7.60
CA TRP A 125 -10.47 1.83 -8.84
C TRP A 125 -11.14 0.82 -9.75
N GLU A 126 -12.25 1.24 -10.36
CA GLU A 126 -12.71 0.58 -11.57
C GLU A 126 -11.69 0.80 -12.69
N TRP A 127 -11.35 -0.26 -13.42
CA TRP A 127 -10.25 -0.21 -14.41
C TRP A 127 -10.44 0.89 -15.45
N ALA A 128 -11.66 1.03 -16.00
CA ALA A 128 -11.94 2.03 -17.02
C ALA A 128 -11.77 3.47 -16.49
N GLU A 129 -12.20 3.73 -15.26
CA GLU A 129 -12.06 5.04 -14.62
C GLU A 129 -10.59 5.39 -14.38
N LEU A 130 -9.81 4.45 -13.83
CA LEU A 130 -8.38 4.65 -13.61
C LEU A 130 -7.64 4.93 -14.92
N GLN A 131 -7.95 4.15 -15.95
CA GLN A 131 -7.32 4.27 -17.27
C GLN A 131 -7.58 5.65 -17.89
N GLU A 132 -8.80 6.15 -17.81
CA GLU A 132 -9.16 7.50 -18.26
C GLU A 132 -8.42 8.58 -17.45
N TYR A 133 -8.42 8.45 -16.14
CA TYR A 133 -7.72 9.39 -15.25
C TYR A 133 -6.21 9.46 -15.53
N VAL A 134 -5.57 8.32 -15.71
CA VAL A 134 -4.13 8.25 -16.04
C VAL A 134 -3.86 8.87 -17.42
N ARG A 135 -4.63 8.50 -18.44
CA ARG A 135 -4.48 9.03 -19.81
C ARG A 135 -4.69 10.53 -19.92
N SER A 136 -5.53 11.09 -19.06
CA SER A 136 -5.72 12.55 -18.99
C SER A 136 -4.50 13.35 -18.49
N GLY A 137 -3.46 12.66 -18.04
CA GLY A 137 -2.28 13.28 -17.42
C GLY A 137 -2.56 13.89 -16.04
N ALA A 138 -3.65 13.50 -15.39
CA ALA A 138 -4.08 14.09 -14.12
C ALA A 138 -3.05 13.90 -12.99
N PHE A 139 -2.32 12.79 -12.96
CA PHE A 139 -1.27 12.56 -11.96
C PHE A 139 -0.10 13.56 -12.05
N ALA A 140 0.17 14.14 -13.23
CA ALA A 140 1.19 15.18 -13.35
C ALA A 140 0.86 16.46 -12.55
N ARG A 141 -0.40 16.67 -12.19
CA ARG A 141 -0.84 17.77 -11.32
C ARG A 141 -0.74 17.48 -9.83
N LEU A 142 -0.25 16.30 -9.46
CA LEU A 142 -0.13 15.82 -8.08
C LEU A 142 1.35 15.55 -7.73
N PRO A 143 2.22 16.58 -7.72
CA PRO A 143 3.68 16.41 -7.61
C PRO A 143 4.15 15.84 -6.26
N ASN A 144 3.29 15.86 -5.24
CA ASN A 144 3.58 15.29 -3.93
C ASN A 144 3.07 13.85 -3.79
N LEU A 145 2.61 13.22 -4.89
CA LEU A 145 2.35 11.78 -4.97
C LEU A 145 3.36 11.15 -5.92
N ARG A 146 3.96 10.05 -5.49
CA ARG A 146 4.81 9.23 -6.33
C ARG A 146 4.14 7.86 -6.48
N VAL A 147 3.60 7.60 -7.66
CA VAL A 147 2.94 6.33 -7.96
C VAL A 147 4.01 5.27 -8.21
N ARG A 148 4.06 4.25 -7.35
CA ARG A 148 5.09 3.20 -7.34
C ARG A 148 4.64 1.91 -8.03
N GLY A 149 3.37 1.73 -8.24
CA GLY A 149 2.83 0.50 -8.83
C GLY A 149 1.34 0.35 -8.59
N VAL A 150 0.89 -0.88 -8.65
CA VAL A 150 -0.52 -1.25 -8.43
C VAL A 150 -0.66 -2.17 -7.22
N MET A 151 -1.84 -2.18 -6.63
CA MET A 151 -2.24 -3.09 -5.57
C MET A 151 -3.61 -3.68 -5.91
N GLY A 152 -3.87 -4.89 -5.47
CA GLY A 152 -5.18 -5.51 -5.55
C GLY A 152 -5.34 -6.61 -4.52
N VAL A 153 -6.57 -6.78 -4.08
CA VAL A 153 -6.96 -7.88 -3.17
C VAL A 153 -7.76 -8.88 -4.00
N ALA A 154 -7.22 -10.08 -4.16
CA ALA A 154 -7.89 -11.15 -4.90
C ALA A 154 -9.20 -11.58 -4.23
N THR A 155 -10.07 -12.23 -5.01
CA THR A 155 -11.30 -12.85 -4.55
C THR A 155 -11.05 -13.76 -3.34
N ASN A 156 -11.90 -13.65 -2.32
CA ASN A 156 -11.78 -14.49 -1.13
C ASN A 156 -12.32 -15.90 -1.38
N THR A 157 -11.50 -16.76 -1.93
CA THR A 157 -11.86 -18.12 -2.33
C THR A 157 -10.73 -19.10 -2.06
N GLY A 158 -11.06 -20.40 -1.96
CA GLY A 158 -10.07 -21.48 -1.98
C GLY A 158 -9.69 -21.95 -3.39
N ASP A 159 -10.28 -21.39 -4.44
CA ASP A 159 -9.96 -21.73 -5.83
C ASP A 159 -8.71 -20.96 -6.31
N GLU A 160 -7.61 -21.68 -6.44
CA GLU A 160 -6.36 -21.10 -6.93
C GLU A 160 -6.46 -20.53 -8.34
N GLN A 161 -7.33 -21.04 -9.21
CA GLN A 161 -7.47 -20.52 -10.57
C GLN A 161 -8.07 -19.12 -10.56
N VAL A 162 -9.06 -18.87 -9.69
CA VAL A 162 -9.64 -17.54 -9.48
C VAL A 162 -8.59 -16.57 -8.97
N ILE A 163 -7.84 -16.96 -7.92
CA ILE A 163 -6.77 -16.13 -7.36
C ILE A 163 -5.71 -15.79 -8.43
N ARG A 164 -5.30 -16.77 -9.23
CA ARG A 164 -4.33 -16.57 -10.32
C ARG A 164 -4.88 -15.64 -11.40
N ARG A 165 -6.16 -15.76 -11.76
CA ARG A 165 -6.85 -14.87 -12.70
C ARG A 165 -6.77 -13.43 -12.24
N ASP A 166 -7.09 -13.17 -10.98
CA ASP A 166 -7.13 -11.83 -10.40
C ASP A 166 -5.74 -11.18 -10.40
N PHE A 167 -4.71 -11.90 -9.96
CA PHE A 167 -3.34 -11.40 -10.01
C PHE A 167 -2.79 -11.26 -11.45
N ALA A 168 -3.21 -12.11 -12.38
CA ALA A 168 -2.86 -11.96 -13.79
C ALA A 168 -3.51 -10.70 -14.40
N ALA A 169 -4.74 -10.37 -14.01
CA ALA A 169 -5.38 -9.12 -14.39
C ALA A 169 -4.59 -7.91 -13.85
N LEU A 170 -4.19 -7.95 -12.58
CA LEU A 170 -3.39 -6.88 -11.96
C LEU A 170 -2.05 -6.69 -12.67
N GLN A 171 -1.36 -7.79 -13.02
CA GLN A 171 -0.10 -7.73 -13.77
C GLN A 171 -0.29 -7.12 -15.17
N ARG A 172 -1.38 -7.43 -15.85
CA ARG A 172 -1.73 -6.81 -17.15
C ARG A 172 -1.97 -5.31 -16.98
N TYR A 173 -2.75 -4.89 -15.99
CA TYR A 173 -3.03 -3.49 -15.71
C TYR A 173 -1.76 -2.71 -15.37
N LYS A 174 -0.86 -3.29 -14.57
CA LYS A 174 0.46 -2.72 -14.31
C LYS A 174 1.21 -2.46 -15.63
N SER A 175 1.25 -3.44 -16.51
CA SER A 175 1.96 -3.31 -17.81
C SER A 175 1.35 -2.22 -18.70
N GLU A 176 0.03 -2.09 -18.71
CA GLU A 176 -0.68 -1.04 -19.47
C GLU A 176 -0.46 0.36 -18.90
N LEU A 177 -0.27 0.49 -17.58
CA LEU A 177 -0.03 1.76 -16.90
C LEU A 177 1.43 2.21 -16.95
N SER A 178 2.39 1.28 -17.06
CA SER A 178 3.83 1.58 -17.00
C SER A 178 4.29 2.71 -17.92
N PRO A 179 3.78 2.88 -19.16
CA PRO A 179 4.20 3.99 -20.03
C PRO A 179 3.87 5.39 -19.52
N TYR A 180 2.96 5.51 -18.57
CA TYR A 180 2.49 6.80 -18.03
C TYR A 180 3.25 7.24 -16.78
N PHE A 181 4.03 6.34 -16.19
CA PHE A 181 4.79 6.59 -14.98
C PHE A 181 6.29 6.43 -15.21
N GLY A 182 7.10 6.96 -14.32
CA GLY A 182 8.56 6.86 -14.42
C GLY A 182 9.12 5.47 -14.07
N PRO A 183 10.45 5.32 -14.10
CA PRO A 183 11.12 4.04 -13.87
C PRO A 183 10.90 3.47 -12.45
N GLU A 184 10.39 4.27 -11.54
CA GLU A 184 10.05 3.85 -10.18
C GLU A 184 8.69 3.15 -10.06
N PHE A 185 7.93 3.05 -11.15
CA PHE A 185 6.70 2.27 -11.22
C PHE A 185 7.04 0.79 -11.48
N VAL A 186 7.04 0.00 -10.42
CA VAL A 186 7.52 -1.39 -10.38
C VAL A 186 6.41 -2.41 -10.09
#